data_9dcd468c313a210223bc5c968f6b4c3e
#
_entry.id   9dcd468c313a210223bc5c968f6b4c3e
#
_cell.length_a   1.000
_cell.length_b   1.000
_cell.length_c   1.000
_cell.angle_alpha   90.00
_cell.angle_beta   90.00
_cell.angle_gamma   90.00
#
_symmetry.space_group_name_H-M   'P 1'
#
loop_
_entity.id
_entity.type
_entity.pdbx_description
1 polymer ?
#
loop_
_entity_poly.entity_id
_entity_poly.type
_entity_poly.pdbx_seq_one_letter_code
_entity_poly.pdbx_strand_id
1 'polypeptide(L)'
;MKVFSPVSWAGVPLESKIYEKGKKLGLKCLEDAACSLGAKINEKFVGGVADFSCFSFHPRKIITTGEGGMITTDDDQIAEKCYSYKHFGAKGNSFDMIGTNYKMSNVLGAIGLIQMNKIENIIKMRNDKAEIYRELLSSIGYITPAYVGKGTRQTFQSYTCYVEKEGYRDKIRNALADENIQSQIGTYALHLEPAYKNMKRAENLDNSEKLFFNAITLPLHKDLTYEDQEKICQVIKTTLSG
;
A
#
# COMPACT_ATOMS: atom_id res chain seq x y z
N MET A 1 -1.17 -23.74 -13.52
CA MET A 1 -1.79 -22.98 -12.42
C MET A 1 -2.00 -21.53 -12.89
N LYS A 2 -3.18 -20.94 -12.65
CA LYS A 2 -3.43 -19.53 -12.93
C LYS A 2 -3.43 -18.78 -11.59
N VAL A 3 -2.80 -17.60 -11.57
CA VAL A 3 -2.66 -16.76 -10.38
C VAL A 3 -3.30 -15.41 -10.68
N PHE A 4 -3.99 -14.86 -9.69
CA PHE A 4 -4.42 -13.50 -9.69
C PHE A 4 -3.69 -12.75 -8.55
N SER A 5 -3.17 -11.56 -8.84
CA SER A 5 -2.34 -10.80 -7.91
C SER A 5 -2.97 -9.43 -7.64
N PRO A 6 -3.85 -9.33 -6.63
CA PRO A 6 -4.41 -8.05 -6.22
C PRO A 6 -3.45 -7.30 -5.32
N VAL A 7 -3.57 -5.97 -5.30
CA VAL A 7 -2.73 -5.07 -4.50
C VAL A 7 -3.54 -4.39 -3.42
N SER A 8 -3.15 -4.55 -2.15
CA SER A 8 -3.69 -3.79 -1.01
C SER A 8 -3.02 -2.41 -0.95
N TRP A 9 -3.40 -1.55 -1.91
CA TRP A 9 -2.76 -0.27 -2.14
C TRP A 9 -3.00 0.74 -1.02
N ALA A 10 -2.01 1.59 -0.73
CA ALA A 10 -2.04 2.66 0.28
C ALA A 10 -2.34 2.20 1.72
N GLY A 11 -2.36 0.88 1.98
CA GLY A 11 -2.73 0.31 3.28
C GLY A 11 -4.23 0.02 3.42
N VAL A 12 -4.97 0.05 2.30
CA VAL A 12 -6.38 -0.31 2.23
C VAL A 12 -6.47 -1.82 1.99
N PRO A 13 -7.06 -2.59 2.92
CA PRO A 13 -7.28 -4.02 2.70
C PRO A 13 -8.34 -4.24 1.61
N LEU A 14 -8.18 -5.32 0.86
CA LEU A 14 -9.12 -5.68 -0.20
C LEU A 14 -10.45 -6.16 0.40
N GLU A 15 -11.55 -5.95 -0.31
CA GLU A 15 -12.84 -6.51 0.10
C GLU A 15 -12.84 -8.05 -0.01
N SER A 16 -13.46 -8.75 0.95
CA SER A 16 -13.53 -10.23 0.99
C SER A 16 -14.03 -10.85 -0.32
N LYS A 17 -14.98 -10.17 -0.99
CA LYS A 17 -15.54 -10.64 -2.27
C LYS A 17 -14.49 -10.83 -3.38
N ILE A 18 -13.34 -10.12 -3.31
CA ILE A 18 -12.26 -10.25 -4.30
C ILE A 18 -11.59 -11.62 -4.17
N TYR A 19 -11.26 -12.03 -2.94
CA TYR A 19 -10.68 -13.34 -2.67
C TYR A 19 -11.65 -14.47 -3.02
N GLU A 20 -12.93 -14.31 -2.63
CA GLU A 20 -13.99 -15.28 -2.94
C GLU A 20 -14.17 -15.47 -4.45
N LYS A 21 -14.12 -14.38 -5.23
CA LYS A 21 -14.23 -14.43 -6.69
C LYS A 21 -13.03 -15.15 -7.31
N GLY A 22 -11.81 -14.87 -6.83
CA GLY A 22 -10.60 -15.59 -7.27
C GLY A 22 -10.73 -17.10 -7.03
N LYS A 23 -11.16 -17.50 -5.83
CA LYS A 23 -11.38 -18.89 -5.46
C LYS A 23 -12.46 -19.57 -6.32
N LYS A 24 -13.60 -18.90 -6.57
CA LYS A 24 -14.67 -19.42 -7.46
C LYS A 24 -14.19 -19.64 -8.90
N LEU A 25 -13.21 -18.86 -9.36
CA LEU A 25 -12.59 -19.00 -10.68
C LEU A 25 -11.44 -20.02 -10.72
N GLY A 26 -11.16 -20.72 -9.62
CA GLY A 26 -10.05 -21.66 -9.50
C GLY A 26 -8.66 -21.02 -9.58
N LEU A 27 -8.57 -19.73 -9.24
CA LEU A 27 -7.32 -18.99 -9.25
C LEU A 27 -6.65 -19.04 -7.87
N LYS A 28 -5.32 -19.16 -7.85
CA LYS A 28 -4.53 -18.91 -6.64
C LYS A 28 -4.36 -17.40 -6.46
N CYS A 29 -4.53 -16.92 -5.24
CA CYS A 29 -4.39 -15.52 -4.88
C CYS A 29 -3.00 -15.24 -4.31
N LEU A 30 -2.21 -14.42 -5.01
CA LEU A 30 -0.99 -13.80 -4.48
C LEU A 30 -1.32 -12.35 -4.15
N GLU A 31 -1.46 -12.00 -2.87
CA GLU A 31 -1.70 -10.63 -2.48
C GLU A 31 -0.40 -9.84 -2.39
N ASP A 32 -0.31 -8.74 -3.12
CA ASP A 32 0.68 -7.71 -2.84
C ASP A 32 0.21 -6.88 -1.65
N ALA A 33 0.69 -7.27 -0.47
CA ALA A 33 0.39 -6.65 0.81
C ALA A 33 1.48 -5.68 1.27
N ALA A 34 2.34 -5.22 0.34
CA ALA A 34 3.51 -4.40 0.66
C ALA A 34 3.18 -3.10 1.42
N CYS A 35 1.95 -2.62 1.37
CA CYS A 35 1.48 -1.42 2.06
C CYS A 35 0.52 -1.70 3.22
N SER A 36 0.14 -2.95 3.48
CA SER A 36 -0.99 -3.28 4.35
C SER A 36 -0.63 -4.15 5.57
N LEU A 37 0.64 -4.16 5.97
CA LEU A 37 1.05 -4.87 7.18
C LEU A 37 0.29 -4.36 8.40
N GLY A 38 -0.45 -5.25 9.07
CA GLY A 38 -1.31 -4.91 10.21
C GLY A 38 -2.72 -4.42 9.84
N ALA A 39 -3.06 -4.31 8.54
CA ALA A 39 -4.43 -4.11 8.10
C ALA A 39 -5.30 -5.33 8.43
N LYS A 40 -6.63 -5.12 8.58
CA LYS A 40 -7.58 -6.19 8.87
C LYS A 40 -8.81 -6.12 7.98
N ILE A 41 -9.38 -7.30 7.72
CA ILE A 41 -10.67 -7.50 7.06
C ILE A 41 -11.49 -8.41 7.96
N ASN A 42 -12.63 -7.92 8.49
CA ASN A 42 -13.49 -8.70 9.41
C ASN A 42 -12.66 -9.38 10.51
N GLU A 43 -11.84 -8.63 11.23
CA GLU A 43 -10.93 -9.04 12.30
C GLU A 43 -9.76 -9.96 11.88
N LYS A 44 -9.69 -10.43 10.64
CA LYS A 44 -8.55 -11.19 10.14
C LYS A 44 -7.47 -10.25 9.59
N PHE A 45 -6.23 -10.49 9.97
CA PHE A 45 -5.11 -9.74 9.39
C PHE A 45 -4.93 -10.04 7.91
N VAL A 46 -4.64 -9.00 7.14
CA VAL A 46 -4.04 -9.16 5.81
C VAL A 46 -2.78 -10.00 5.93
N GLY A 47 -2.60 -10.94 5.01
CA GLY A 47 -1.56 -11.96 5.11
C GLY A 47 -2.06 -13.34 5.55
N GLY A 48 -3.29 -13.41 6.12
CA GLY A 48 -3.95 -14.66 6.50
C GLY A 48 -5.27 -14.90 5.74
N VAL A 49 -5.48 -14.24 4.60
CA VAL A 49 -6.72 -14.36 3.80
C VAL A 49 -6.45 -14.92 2.40
N ALA A 50 -5.38 -14.47 1.74
CA ALA A 50 -4.94 -14.97 0.44
C ALA A 50 -4.24 -16.33 0.55
N ASP A 51 -4.04 -17.04 -0.57
CA ASP A 51 -3.21 -18.25 -0.57
C ASP A 51 -1.78 -17.95 -0.12
N PHE A 52 -1.24 -16.79 -0.50
CA PHE A 52 -0.01 -16.23 0.04
C PHE A 52 0.04 -14.71 -0.17
N SER A 53 0.72 -14.01 0.74
CA SER A 53 0.83 -12.56 0.73
C SER A 53 2.28 -12.12 0.88
N CYS A 54 2.65 -11.03 0.19
CA CYS A 54 3.99 -10.47 0.20
C CYS A 54 3.99 -9.11 0.89
N PHE A 55 4.81 -8.95 1.92
CA PHE A 55 5.03 -7.71 2.66
C PHE A 55 6.39 -7.09 2.35
N SER A 56 6.48 -5.77 2.47
CA SER A 56 7.72 -5.01 2.31
C SER A 56 8.15 -4.35 3.61
N PHE A 57 9.45 -4.39 3.88
CA PHE A 57 10.11 -3.69 4.99
C PHE A 57 11.06 -2.59 4.51
N HIS A 58 10.79 -2.06 3.31
CA HIS A 58 11.49 -0.89 2.76
C HIS A 58 11.36 0.34 3.68
N PRO A 59 12.31 1.30 3.70
CA PRO A 59 12.29 2.47 4.60
C PRO A 59 11.00 3.28 4.63
N ARG A 60 10.26 3.32 3.51
CA ARG A 60 8.99 4.07 3.42
C ARG A 60 7.76 3.31 3.90
N LYS A 61 7.90 2.10 4.46
CA LYS A 61 6.75 1.31 4.92
C LYS A 61 6.40 1.63 6.38
N ILE A 62 5.28 1.06 6.86
CA ILE A 62 4.77 1.22 8.24
C ILE A 62 5.85 0.88 9.27
N ILE A 63 6.56 -0.21 9.03
CA ILE A 63 7.80 -0.56 9.73
C ILE A 63 8.88 -0.86 8.70
N THR A 64 10.13 -0.79 9.12
CA THR A 64 11.26 -1.02 8.22
C THR A 64 12.39 -1.81 8.89
N THR A 65 13.11 -2.56 8.07
CA THR A 65 14.40 -3.16 8.40
C THR A 65 15.55 -2.55 7.59
N GLY A 66 15.32 -1.36 6.96
CA GLY A 66 16.18 -0.80 5.93
C GLY A 66 15.77 -1.36 4.57
N GLU A 67 16.06 -2.61 4.32
CA GLU A 67 15.53 -3.41 3.21
C GLU A 67 15.05 -4.75 3.76
N GLY A 68 14.05 -5.35 3.09
CA GLY A 68 13.52 -6.66 3.46
C GLY A 68 12.07 -6.86 3.08
N GLY A 69 11.57 -8.03 3.38
CA GLY A 69 10.19 -8.42 3.15
C GLY A 69 9.86 -9.74 3.83
N MET A 70 8.59 -10.11 3.77
CA MET A 70 8.06 -11.34 4.33
C MET A 70 7.02 -11.93 3.39
N ILE A 71 7.00 -13.23 3.27
CA ILE A 71 5.89 -13.98 2.67
C ILE A 71 5.16 -14.71 3.78
N THR A 72 3.84 -14.64 3.77
CA THR A 72 2.96 -15.42 4.65
C THR A 72 2.08 -16.36 3.82
N THR A 73 1.87 -17.58 4.31
CA THR A 73 1.00 -18.59 3.69
C THR A 73 0.63 -19.66 4.71
N ASP A 74 -0.56 -20.25 4.56
CA ASP A 74 -0.98 -21.45 5.31
C ASP A 74 -0.76 -22.73 4.49
N ASP A 75 -0.14 -22.66 3.30
CA ASP A 75 0.17 -23.78 2.43
C ASP A 75 1.64 -24.20 2.62
N ASP A 76 1.85 -25.35 3.29
CA ASP A 76 3.19 -25.87 3.60
C ASP A 76 4.04 -26.08 2.33
N GLN A 77 3.43 -26.46 1.20
CA GLN A 77 4.16 -26.67 -0.05
C GLN A 77 4.68 -25.35 -0.62
N ILE A 78 3.88 -24.27 -0.53
CA ILE A 78 4.30 -22.92 -0.91
C ILE A 78 5.42 -22.46 0.03
N ALA A 79 5.26 -22.63 1.34
CA ALA A 79 6.25 -22.25 2.34
C ALA A 79 7.60 -22.94 2.08
N GLU A 80 7.58 -24.27 1.85
CA GLU A 80 8.79 -25.06 1.58
C GLU A 80 9.49 -24.59 0.29
N LYS A 81 8.73 -24.33 -0.78
CA LYS A 81 9.29 -23.81 -2.04
C LYS A 81 9.91 -22.42 -1.87
N CYS A 82 9.24 -21.52 -1.16
CA CYS A 82 9.77 -20.19 -0.86
C CYS A 82 11.04 -20.27 -0.02
N TYR A 83 11.07 -21.17 0.96
CA TYR A 83 12.25 -21.39 1.79
C TYR A 83 13.43 -21.91 0.97
N SER A 84 13.21 -22.96 0.16
CA SER A 84 14.23 -23.48 -0.74
C SER A 84 14.74 -22.42 -1.72
N TYR A 85 13.83 -21.72 -2.41
CA TYR A 85 14.19 -20.71 -3.40
C TYR A 85 15.08 -19.60 -2.81
N LYS A 86 14.70 -19.03 -1.65
CA LYS A 86 15.47 -17.98 -0.98
C LYS A 86 16.82 -18.47 -0.42
N HIS A 87 17.03 -19.79 -0.35
CA HIS A 87 18.22 -20.43 0.16
C HIS A 87 18.93 -21.26 -0.92
N PHE A 88 19.23 -20.63 -2.05
CA PHE A 88 19.95 -21.20 -3.20
C PHE A 88 19.26 -22.39 -3.88
N GLY A 89 18.00 -22.68 -3.59
CA GLY A 89 17.31 -23.89 -4.06
C GLY A 89 17.59 -25.14 -3.22
N ALA A 90 18.16 -24.96 -2.03
CA ALA A 90 18.56 -26.09 -1.17
C ALA A 90 17.34 -26.79 -0.54
N LYS A 91 17.41 -28.13 -0.50
CA LYS A 91 16.51 -29.02 0.26
C LYS A 91 17.33 -30.12 0.93
N GLY A 92 17.47 -30.04 2.24
CA GLY A 92 18.41 -30.91 2.96
C GLY A 92 19.85 -30.72 2.48
N ASN A 93 20.47 -31.80 2.00
CA ASN A 93 21.85 -31.81 1.50
C ASN A 93 21.93 -31.69 -0.02
N SER A 94 20.83 -31.36 -0.70
CA SER A 94 20.77 -31.22 -2.18
C SER A 94 20.27 -29.86 -2.61
N PHE A 95 20.31 -29.58 -3.93
CA PHE A 95 19.73 -28.40 -4.55
C PHE A 95 18.67 -28.88 -5.55
N ASP A 96 17.40 -28.83 -5.15
CA ASP A 96 16.29 -29.36 -5.93
C ASP A 96 15.74 -28.38 -6.97
N MET A 97 16.14 -27.11 -6.89
CA MET A 97 15.72 -26.06 -7.81
C MET A 97 16.76 -24.95 -7.92
N ILE A 98 16.67 -24.18 -9.00
CA ILE A 98 17.46 -22.93 -9.12
C ILE A 98 16.89 -21.94 -8.11
N GLY A 99 17.72 -21.38 -7.25
CA GLY A 99 17.33 -20.42 -6.22
C GLY A 99 18.27 -19.23 -6.11
N THR A 100 17.99 -18.36 -5.16
CA THR A 100 18.74 -17.13 -4.91
C THR A 100 19.10 -17.00 -3.43
N ASN A 101 19.92 -16.02 -3.07
CA ASN A 101 20.18 -15.68 -1.67
C ASN A 101 19.31 -14.49 -1.24
N TYR A 102 18.04 -14.77 -0.92
CA TYR A 102 17.08 -13.76 -0.42
C TYR A 102 16.82 -13.92 1.08
N LYS A 103 17.75 -14.51 1.81
CA LYS A 103 17.65 -14.61 3.26
C LYS A 103 17.83 -13.24 3.91
N MET A 104 16.91 -12.86 4.79
CA MET A 104 17.11 -11.72 5.67
C MET A 104 18.23 -12.05 6.66
N SER A 105 19.15 -11.11 6.90
CA SER A 105 20.17 -11.27 7.92
C SER A 105 19.57 -11.20 9.32
N ASN A 106 20.20 -11.85 10.31
CA ASN A 106 19.76 -11.82 11.70
C ASN A 106 19.75 -10.39 12.27
N VAL A 107 20.66 -9.51 11.82
CA VAL A 107 20.71 -8.10 12.22
C VAL A 107 19.42 -7.38 11.81
N LEU A 108 19.03 -7.52 10.53
CA LEU A 108 17.78 -6.92 10.03
C LEU A 108 16.55 -7.56 10.68
N GLY A 109 16.59 -8.88 10.93
CA GLY A 109 15.55 -9.60 11.67
C GLY A 109 15.34 -9.05 13.08
N ALA A 110 16.41 -8.77 13.81
CA ALA A 110 16.35 -8.17 15.14
C ALA A 110 15.73 -6.76 15.13
N ILE A 111 16.08 -5.93 14.14
CA ILE A 111 15.44 -4.63 13.94
C ILE A 111 13.95 -4.81 13.66
N GLY A 112 13.59 -5.76 12.80
CA GLY A 112 12.20 -6.07 12.44
C GLY A 112 11.36 -6.45 13.65
N LEU A 113 11.87 -7.30 14.54
CA LEU A 113 11.18 -7.69 15.78
C LEU A 113 10.86 -6.48 16.67
N ILE A 114 11.82 -5.57 16.86
CA ILE A 114 11.61 -4.35 17.64
C ILE A 114 10.59 -3.41 16.97
N GLN A 115 10.61 -3.32 15.65
CA GLN A 115 9.63 -2.53 14.89
C GLN A 115 8.21 -3.15 14.98
N MET A 116 8.10 -4.47 14.88
CA MET A 116 6.82 -5.19 15.03
C MET A 116 6.16 -4.95 16.40
N ASN A 117 6.93 -4.86 17.47
CA ASN A 117 6.40 -4.56 18.82
C ASN A 117 5.74 -3.17 18.90
N LYS A 118 6.01 -2.27 17.94
CA LYS A 118 5.46 -0.90 17.89
C LYS A 118 4.30 -0.75 16.92
N ILE A 119 3.98 -1.78 16.12
CA ILE A 119 3.10 -1.65 14.97
C ILE A 119 1.69 -1.17 15.32
N GLU A 120 1.11 -1.65 16.41
CA GLU A 120 -0.25 -1.25 16.83
C GLU A 120 -0.31 0.24 17.20
N ASN A 121 0.70 0.74 17.90
CA ASN A 121 0.79 2.17 18.24
C ASN A 121 1.00 3.04 16.98
N ILE A 122 1.81 2.57 16.03
CA ILE A 122 2.02 3.26 14.75
C ILE A 122 0.72 3.34 13.96
N ILE A 123 -0.01 2.22 13.84
CA ILE A 123 -1.27 2.17 13.11
C ILE A 123 -2.32 3.04 13.79
N LYS A 124 -2.44 2.98 15.12
CA LYS A 124 -3.35 3.84 15.87
C LYS A 124 -3.08 5.32 15.59
N MET A 125 -1.85 5.77 15.77
CA MET A 125 -1.45 7.15 15.51
C MET A 125 -1.78 7.59 14.08
N ARG A 126 -1.55 6.74 13.07
CA ARG A 126 -1.87 7.05 11.68
C ARG A 126 -3.37 7.15 11.44
N ASN A 127 -4.17 6.30 12.07
CA ASN A 127 -5.63 6.36 12.00
C ASN A 127 -6.17 7.63 12.68
N ASP A 128 -5.63 8.01 13.86
CA ASP A 128 -6.04 9.23 14.56
C ASP A 128 -5.79 10.47 13.67
N LYS A 129 -4.63 10.57 13.03
CA LYS A 129 -4.30 11.67 12.09
C LYS A 129 -5.12 11.61 10.79
N ALA A 130 -5.43 10.43 10.30
CA ALA A 130 -6.27 10.26 9.12
C ALA A 130 -7.72 10.73 9.38
N GLU A 131 -8.22 10.55 10.61
CA GLU A 131 -9.53 11.07 11.01
C GLU A 131 -9.56 12.60 11.02
N ILE A 132 -8.53 13.25 11.56
CA ILE A 132 -8.38 14.71 11.52
C ILE A 132 -8.45 15.22 10.05
N TYR A 133 -7.70 14.60 9.15
CA TYR A 133 -7.79 14.96 7.73
C TYR A 133 -9.18 14.75 7.15
N ARG A 134 -9.87 13.67 7.51
CA ARG A 134 -11.23 13.40 7.04
C ARG A 134 -12.18 14.51 7.47
N GLU A 135 -12.09 14.96 8.73
CA GLU A 135 -12.89 16.06 9.27
C GLU A 135 -12.58 17.38 8.54
N LEU A 136 -11.30 17.75 8.43
CA LEU A 136 -10.87 18.99 7.79
C LEU A 136 -11.25 19.04 6.30
N LEU A 137 -11.09 17.92 5.58
CA LEU A 137 -11.41 17.84 4.16
C LEU A 137 -12.91 17.74 3.88
N SER A 138 -13.73 17.38 4.86
CA SER A 138 -15.18 17.18 4.68
C SER A 138 -15.92 18.42 4.16
N SER A 139 -15.41 19.61 4.47
CA SER A 139 -15.94 20.91 4.04
C SER A 139 -15.34 21.43 2.74
N ILE A 140 -14.40 20.71 2.13
CA ILE A 140 -13.69 21.12 0.91
C ILE A 140 -14.25 20.31 -0.26
N GLY A 141 -14.89 20.99 -1.21
CA GLY A 141 -15.38 20.36 -2.43
C GLY A 141 -14.25 19.86 -3.34
N TYR A 142 -14.56 18.94 -4.23
CA TYR A 142 -13.67 18.40 -5.27
C TYR A 142 -12.45 17.62 -4.80
N ILE A 143 -12.41 17.25 -3.53
CA ILE A 143 -11.38 16.34 -3.00
C ILE A 143 -12.01 15.30 -2.08
N THR A 144 -11.77 14.04 -2.37
CA THR A 144 -12.35 12.92 -1.62
C THR A 144 -11.24 12.00 -1.11
N PRO A 145 -11.13 11.79 0.22
CA PRO A 145 -10.21 10.80 0.78
C PRO A 145 -10.52 9.38 0.28
N ALA A 146 -9.50 8.52 0.25
CA ALA A 146 -9.68 7.13 -0.12
C ALA A 146 -10.73 6.46 0.78
N TYR A 147 -11.60 5.65 0.15
CA TYR A 147 -12.67 4.94 0.83
C TYR A 147 -12.14 3.95 1.86
N VAL A 148 -12.76 3.91 3.03
CA VAL A 148 -12.53 2.91 4.07
C VAL A 148 -13.70 1.93 4.08
N GLY A 149 -13.43 0.67 3.75
CA GLY A 149 -14.46 -0.38 3.72
C GLY A 149 -15.03 -0.66 5.12
N LYS A 150 -16.33 -0.98 5.19
CA LYS A 150 -16.94 -1.43 6.45
C LYS A 150 -16.27 -2.72 6.93
N GLY A 151 -16.03 -2.83 8.23
CA GLY A 151 -15.38 -3.99 8.84
C GLY A 151 -13.89 -4.11 8.50
N THR A 152 -13.26 -3.05 7.99
CA THR A 152 -11.82 -3.04 7.71
C THR A 152 -11.07 -2.11 8.63
N ARG A 153 -9.82 -2.45 8.93
CA ARG A 153 -8.83 -1.57 9.55
C ARG A 153 -7.73 -1.25 8.54
N GLN A 154 -7.69 -0.02 8.09
CA GLN A 154 -6.60 0.47 7.25
C GLN A 154 -5.35 0.75 8.09
N THR A 155 -4.18 0.68 7.45
CA THR A 155 -2.92 1.09 8.07
C THR A 155 -2.55 2.54 7.73
N PHE A 156 -3.18 3.12 6.74
CA PHE A 156 -2.82 4.42 6.18
C PHE A 156 -1.32 4.51 5.89
N GLN A 157 -0.77 3.50 5.20
CA GLN A 157 0.59 3.56 4.67
C GLN A 157 0.81 4.86 3.90
N SER A 158 -0.20 5.29 3.16
CA SER A 158 -0.31 6.58 2.52
C SER A 158 -1.70 7.16 2.75
N TYR A 159 -1.81 8.46 3.02
CA TYR A 159 -3.09 9.16 3.04
C TYR A 159 -3.35 9.72 1.66
N THR A 160 -4.20 9.07 0.90
CA THR A 160 -4.44 9.38 -0.50
C THR A 160 -5.83 9.95 -0.68
N CYS A 161 -5.92 11.01 -1.49
CA CYS A 161 -7.18 11.65 -1.88
C CYS A 161 -7.31 11.64 -3.41
N TYR A 162 -8.54 11.63 -3.88
CA TYR A 162 -8.89 11.86 -5.27
C TYR A 162 -9.35 13.30 -5.47
N VAL A 163 -8.77 14.01 -6.44
CA VAL A 163 -9.13 15.38 -6.83
C VAL A 163 -10.05 15.29 -8.03
N GLU A 164 -11.31 15.68 -7.89
CA GLU A 164 -12.33 15.51 -8.91
C GLU A 164 -12.19 16.53 -10.07
N LYS A 165 -11.59 17.68 -9.80
CA LYS A 165 -11.37 18.75 -10.77
C LYS A 165 -10.10 18.45 -11.58
N GLU A 166 -10.27 18.17 -12.87
CA GLU A 166 -9.19 17.80 -13.79
C GLU A 166 -8.06 18.83 -13.81
N GLY A 167 -6.80 18.36 -13.76
CA GLY A 167 -5.59 19.18 -13.73
C GLY A 167 -5.31 19.88 -12.40
N TYR A 168 -6.22 19.83 -11.42
CA TYR A 168 -6.00 20.50 -10.13
C TYR A 168 -5.09 19.71 -9.19
N ARG A 169 -4.92 18.40 -9.36
CA ARG A 169 -3.96 17.61 -8.58
C ARG A 169 -2.56 18.24 -8.60
N ASP A 170 -2.06 18.62 -9.79
CA ASP A 170 -0.73 19.21 -9.93
C ASP A 170 -0.69 20.67 -9.45
N LYS A 171 -1.77 21.43 -9.62
CA LYS A 171 -1.89 22.77 -9.03
C LYS A 171 -1.79 22.71 -7.50
N ILE A 172 -2.50 21.77 -6.86
CA ILE A 172 -2.44 21.57 -5.41
C ILE A 172 -1.02 21.15 -4.98
N ARG A 173 -0.37 20.24 -5.71
CA ARG A 173 1.00 19.83 -5.41
C ARG A 173 1.99 20.98 -5.48
N ASN A 174 1.86 21.83 -6.49
CA ASN A 174 2.71 23.01 -6.65
C ASN A 174 2.46 24.03 -5.51
N ALA A 175 1.19 24.33 -5.21
CA ALA A 175 0.84 25.23 -4.12
C ALA A 175 1.32 24.73 -2.76
N LEU A 176 1.26 23.42 -2.50
CA LEU A 176 1.84 22.82 -1.30
C LEU A 176 3.37 22.96 -1.29
N ALA A 177 4.03 22.73 -2.42
CA ALA A 177 5.49 22.86 -2.54
C ALA A 177 5.96 24.30 -2.30
N ASP A 178 5.23 25.31 -2.77
CA ASP A 178 5.49 26.74 -2.54
C ASP A 178 5.45 27.09 -1.02
N GLU A 179 4.66 26.32 -0.26
CA GLU A 179 4.58 26.40 1.23
C GLU A 179 5.55 25.45 1.94
N ASN A 180 6.54 24.85 1.22
CA ASN A 180 7.48 23.85 1.70
C ASN A 180 6.81 22.57 2.25
N ILE A 181 5.64 22.20 1.75
CA ILE A 181 4.91 20.99 2.11
C ILE A 181 5.09 19.96 1.00
N GLN A 182 5.70 18.82 1.33
CA GLN A 182 5.89 17.73 0.38
C GLN A 182 4.59 16.94 0.17
N SER A 183 4.23 16.70 -1.08
CA SER A 183 3.16 15.79 -1.47
C SER A 183 3.61 14.91 -2.64
N GLN A 184 2.91 13.80 -2.87
CA GLN A 184 3.23 12.87 -3.96
C GLN A 184 2.00 12.62 -4.83
N ILE A 185 2.21 12.15 -6.05
CA ILE A 185 1.12 11.55 -6.83
C ILE A 185 0.61 10.31 -6.09
N GLY A 186 -0.68 10.00 -6.22
CA GLY A 186 -1.26 8.86 -5.51
C GLY A 186 -0.77 7.52 -6.04
N THR A 187 -0.70 7.36 -7.35
CA THR A 187 -0.25 6.11 -8.00
C THR A 187 0.28 6.39 -9.41
N TYR A 188 0.89 5.38 -10.03
CA TYR A 188 1.31 5.39 -11.43
C TYR A 188 0.36 4.56 -12.28
N ALA A 189 0.16 4.97 -13.55
CA ALA A 189 -0.48 4.17 -14.59
C ALA A 189 0.63 3.52 -15.44
N LEU A 190 1.06 2.33 -15.05
CA LEU A 190 2.25 1.69 -15.65
C LEU A 190 2.21 1.57 -17.17
N HIS A 191 1.02 1.39 -17.75
CA HIS A 191 0.85 1.29 -19.20
C HIS A 191 1.13 2.62 -19.93
N LEU A 192 1.22 3.74 -19.23
CA LEU A 192 1.64 5.04 -19.77
C LEU A 192 3.16 5.23 -19.71
N GLU A 193 3.85 4.42 -18.90
CA GLU A 193 5.29 4.52 -18.74
C GLU A 193 6.04 3.99 -19.97
N PRO A 194 7.16 4.61 -20.38
CA PRO A 194 7.91 4.22 -21.58
C PRO A 194 8.28 2.74 -21.63
N ALA A 195 8.65 2.15 -20.48
CA ALA A 195 9.03 0.75 -20.36
C ALA A 195 7.89 -0.24 -20.71
N TYR A 196 6.64 0.19 -20.57
CA TYR A 196 5.46 -0.66 -20.75
C TYR A 196 4.61 -0.28 -21.99
N LYS A 197 5.01 0.77 -22.72
CA LYS A 197 4.25 1.34 -23.83
C LYS A 197 3.84 0.32 -24.89
N ASN A 198 4.68 -0.67 -25.17
CA ASN A 198 4.47 -1.67 -26.20
C ASN A 198 3.97 -3.02 -25.67
N MET A 199 3.67 -3.12 -24.35
CA MET A 199 3.13 -4.35 -23.79
C MET A 199 1.66 -4.52 -24.11
N LYS A 200 1.22 -5.78 -24.31
CA LYS A 200 -0.19 -6.12 -24.43
C LYS A 200 -0.90 -5.75 -23.13
N ARG A 201 -2.00 -5.01 -23.22
CA ARG A 201 -2.78 -4.53 -22.09
C ARG A 201 -4.24 -4.96 -22.22
N ALA A 202 -4.98 -4.87 -21.10
CA ALA A 202 -6.43 -5.01 -21.08
C ALA A 202 -7.07 -3.85 -21.88
N GLU A 203 -8.30 -4.05 -22.35
CA GLU A 203 -8.99 -3.09 -23.22
C GLU A 203 -9.31 -1.78 -22.53
N ASN A 204 -9.62 -1.80 -21.21
CA ASN A 204 -10.01 -0.60 -20.46
C ASN A 204 -9.16 -0.44 -19.20
N LEU A 205 -8.37 0.64 -19.15
CA LEU A 205 -7.54 1.06 -18.02
C LEU A 205 -7.89 2.48 -17.53
N ASP A 206 -9.06 3.00 -17.89
CA ASP A 206 -9.50 4.38 -17.59
C ASP A 206 -9.43 4.70 -16.10
N ASN A 207 -9.79 3.76 -15.23
CA ASN A 207 -9.70 3.97 -13.78
C ASN A 207 -8.25 4.11 -13.30
N SER A 208 -7.31 3.38 -13.92
CA SER A 208 -5.89 3.50 -13.63
C SER A 208 -5.35 4.88 -14.04
N GLU A 209 -5.78 5.36 -15.21
CA GLU A 209 -5.41 6.70 -15.70
C GLU A 209 -6.03 7.80 -14.84
N LYS A 210 -7.33 7.70 -14.50
CA LYS A 210 -8.00 8.64 -13.60
C LYS A 210 -7.29 8.76 -12.26
N LEU A 211 -6.88 7.64 -11.66
CA LEU A 211 -6.13 7.65 -10.41
C LEU A 211 -4.73 8.26 -10.60
N PHE A 212 -4.04 7.96 -11.69
CA PHE A 212 -2.73 8.54 -11.98
C PHE A 212 -2.79 10.07 -12.11
N PHE A 213 -3.77 10.60 -12.86
CA PHE A 213 -3.88 12.04 -13.11
C PHE A 213 -4.46 12.81 -11.91
N ASN A 214 -5.31 12.18 -11.10
CA ASN A 214 -6.12 12.90 -10.10
C ASN A 214 -5.82 12.51 -8.65
N ALA A 215 -5.12 11.41 -8.37
CA ALA A 215 -4.83 11.04 -6.98
C ALA A 215 -3.60 11.77 -6.44
N ILE A 216 -3.72 12.30 -5.21
CA ILE A 216 -2.66 12.95 -4.45
C ILE A 216 -2.44 12.23 -3.12
N THR A 217 -1.19 12.11 -2.70
CA THR A 217 -0.82 11.62 -1.37
C THR A 217 -0.38 12.80 -0.51
N LEU A 218 -1.04 12.99 0.61
CA LEU A 218 -0.76 14.04 1.60
C LEU A 218 0.22 13.53 2.68
N PRO A 219 0.95 14.41 3.35
CA PRO A 219 1.83 14.05 4.47
C PRO A 219 1.07 13.31 5.56
N LEU A 220 1.63 12.20 6.05
CA LEU A 220 1.12 11.47 7.21
C LEU A 220 2.29 10.82 7.96
N HIS A 221 2.76 11.43 9.03
CA HIS A 221 3.89 10.96 9.85
C HIS A 221 3.69 11.30 11.32
N LYS A 222 4.56 10.77 12.19
CA LYS A 222 4.40 10.89 13.64
C LYS A 222 4.41 12.33 14.15
N ASP A 223 5.21 13.18 13.54
CA ASP A 223 5.45 14.57 13.98
C ASP A 223 4.48 15.58 13.33
N LEU A 224 3.56 15.13 12.47
CA LEU A 224 2.55 15.99 11.86
C LEU A 224 1.55 16.46 12.92
N THR A 225 1.44 17.78 13.12
CA THR A 225 0.51 18.36 14.11
C THR A 225 -0.88 18.60 13.52
N TYR A 226 -1.83 19.01 14.35
CA TYR A 226 -3.15 19.44 13.89
C TYR A 226 -3.03 20.71 13.03
N GLU A 227 -2.24 21.66 13.46
CA GLU A 227 -1.99 22.93 12.77
C GLU A 227 -1.35 22.70 11.39
N ASP A 228 -0.43 21.72 11.27
CA ASP A 228 0.12 21.32 9.98
C ASP A 228 -0.97 20.79 9.05
N GLN A 229 -1.85 19.92 9.57
CA GLN A 229 -2.95 19.36 8.78
C GLN A 229 -3.96 20.44 8.38
N GLU A 230 -4.28 21.37 9.26
CA GLU A 230 -5.14 22.52 8.97
C GLU A 230 -4.52 23.41 7.88
N LYS A 231 -3.22 23.74 7.99
CA LYS A 231 -2.48 24.48 6.96
C LYS A 231 -2.54 23.78 5.61
N ILE A 232 -2.28 22.49 5.56
CA ILE A 232 -2.37 21.67 4.33
C ILE A 232 -3.76 21.78 3.71
N CYS A 233 -4.80 21.59 4.51
CA CYS A 233 -6.18 21.66 4.05
C CYS A 233 -6.57 23.08 3.57
N GLN A 234 -6.06 24.13 4.20
CA GLN A 234 -6.29 25.51 3.78
C GLN A 234 -5.66 25.80 2.42
N VAL A 235 -4.43 25.34 2.16
CA VAL A 235 -3.78 25.46 0.84
C VAL A 235 -4.60 24.75 -0.23
N ILE A 236 -5.07 23.53 0.06
CA ILE A 236 -5.93 22.76 -0.86
C ILE A 236 -7.22 23.52 -1.16
N LYS A 237 -7.89 24.02 -0.13
CA LYS A 237 -9.15 24.78 -0.24
C LYS A 237 -8.97 26.01 -1.12
N THR A 238 -7.96 26.82 -0.86
CA THR A 238 -7.64 28.03 -1.62
C THR A 238 -7.39 27.70 -3.09
N THR A 239 -6.60 26.65 -3.36
CA THR A 239 -6.28 26.22 -4.73
C THR A 239 -7.52 25.72 -5.49
N LEU A 240 -8.45 25.04 -4.83
CA LEU A 240 -9.67 24.52 -5.46
C LEU A 240 -10.74 25.58 -5.69
N SER A 241 -10.69 26.70 -4.93
CA SER A 241 -11.65 27.81 -5.03
C SER A 241 -11.30 28.82 -6.12
N GLY A 242 -10.05 28.84 -6.59
CA GLY A 242 -9.58 29.65 -7.73
C GLY A 242 -9.62 28.88 -9.04
#